data_386ecaf004fe83d53742543c07bbe8d7
#
_entry.id   386ecaf004fe83d53742543c07bbe8d7
#
_cell.length_a   1.000
_cell.length_b   1.000
_cell.length_c   1.000
_cell.angle_alpha   90.00
_cell.angle_beta   90.00
_cell.angle_gamma   90.00
#
_symmetry.space_group_name_H-M   'P 1'
#
loop_
_entity.id
_entity.type
_entity.pdbx_description
1 polymer ?
#
loop_
_entity_poly.entity_id
_entity_poly.type
_entity_poly.pdbx_seq_one_letter_code
_entity_poly.pdbx_strand_id
1 'polypeptide(L)'
;MSIDRYGAPGCDDLAVCRLTADGMLDCVYELDGHMRVLNHDGCTVSTVQASTVPKPRSWPGGACATADGTLFVSNRGPNTISAWQRSGPTRHFLCEWPTGDWPRALCAVPGTLYLLAACQREGAVHCYYCSPLPRRAPTETASLALPGASCALVLD
;
A
#
# COMPACT_ATOMS: atom_id res chain seq x y z
N MET A 1 -1.25 -4.58 17.38
CA MET A 1 -1.57 -5.97 17.03
C MET A 1 -0.36 -6.53 16.29
N SER A 2 0.38 -7.44 16.93
CA SER A 2 1.54 -8.09 16.30
C SER A 2 1.00 -9.06 15.25
N ILE A 3 1.39 -8.86 14.00
CA ILE A 3 1.09 -9.83 12.94
C ILE A 3 2.16 -10.90 13.09
N ASP A 4 1.85 -11.97 13.79
CA ASP A 4 2.67 -13.15 13.80
C ASP A 4 2.80 -13.71 12.38
N ARG A 5 4.01 -14.20 12.08
CA ARG A 5 4.39 -14.75 10.77
C ARG A 5 3.42 -15.85 10.34
N TYR A 6 2.40 -15.50 9.58
CA TYR A 6 1.65 -16.49 8.84
C TYR A 6 2.47 -16.88 7.62
N GLY A 7 3.22 -17.97 7.75
CA GLY A 7 3.89 -18.60 6.62
C GLY A 7 2.86 -19.21 5.68
N ALA A 8 2.35 -18.45 4.73
CA ALA A 8 1.77 -19.06 3.55
C ALA A 8 2.89 -19.85 2.84
N PRO A 9 2.66 -21.10 2.41
CA PRO A 9 3.69 -21.90 1.74
C PRO A 9 4.29 -21.13 0.57
N GLY A 10 5.60 -20.85 0.62
CA GLY A 10 6.32 -20.11 -0.41
C GLY A 10 6.50 -18.61 -0.20
N CYS A 11 6.16 -18.06 0.99
CA CYS A 11 6.46 -16.69 1.39
C CYS A 11 7.69 -16.68 2.31
N ASP A 12 8.88 -16.54 1.74
CA ASP A 12 10.12 -16.51 2.53
C ASP A 12 10.38 -15.14 3.16
N ASP A 13 9.82 -14.05 2.60
CA ASP A 13 10.04 -12.66 3.06
C ASP A 13 8.75 -11.85 3.04
N LEU A 14 7.90 -12.05 4.05
CA LEU A 14 6.64 -11.30 4.20
C LEU A 14 6.90 -9.88 4.69
N ALA A 15 6.59 -8.87 3.89
CA ALA A 15 6.77 -7.48 4.27
C ALA A 15 5.53 -6.85 4.92
N VAL A 16 4.35 -7.10 4.37
CA VAL A 16 3.09 -6.47 4.80
C VAL A 16 1.91 -7.39 4.51
N CYS A 17 0.98 -7.46 5.46
CA CYS A 17 -0.31 -8.14 5.29
C CYS A 17 -1.45 -7.13 5.47
N ARG A 18 -2.50 -7.27 4.68
CA ARG A 18 -3.76 -6.59 4.89
C ARG A 18 -4.82 -7.60 5.31
N LEU A 19 -5.59 -7.22 6.34
CA LEU A 19 -6.77 -7.96 6.77
C LEU A 19 -8.03 -7.28 6.21
N THR A 20 -9.02 -8.07 5.83
CA THR A 20 -10.38 -7.58 5.57
C THR A 20 -11.09 -7.22 6.89
N ALA A 21 -12.27 -6.60 6.81
CA ALA A 21 -13.03 -6.19 7.99
C ALA A 21 -13.43 -7.38 8.90
N ASP A 22 -13.56 -8.58 8.34
CA ASP A 22 -13.80 -9.83 9.05
C ASP A 22 -12.53 -10.51 9.58
N GLY A 23 -11.36 -9.87 9.44
CA GLY A 23 -10.09 -10.36 9.93
C GLY A 23 -9.38 -11.36 9.03
N MET A 24 -9.89 -11.61 7.83
CA MET A 24 -9.27 -12.52 6.87
C MET A 24 -8.13 -11.84 6.12
N LEU A 25 -7.11 -12.63 5.77
CA LEU A 25 -6.04 -12.17 4.87
C LEU A 25 -6.58 -11.97 3.46
N ASP A 26 -6.36 -10.79 2.90
CA ASP A 26 -6.78 -10.42 1.56
C ASP A 26 -5.59 -10.30 0.59
N CYS A 27 -4.51 -9.74 1.07
CA CYS A 27 -3.28 -9.59 0.28
C CYS A 27 -2.04 -9.70 1.16
N VAL A 28 -1.00 -10.26 0.58
CA VAL A 28 0.34 -10.35 1.16
C VAL A 28 1.31 -9.64 0.22
N TYR A 29 2.15 -8.77 0.78
CA TYR A 29 3.18 -8.04 0.04
C TYR A 29 4.54 -8.63 0.37
N GLU A 30 5.30 -8.95 -0.66
CA GLU A 30 6.62 -9.58 -0.52
C GLU A 30 7.75 -8.58 -0.78
N LEU A 31 8.88 -8.79 -0.12
CA LEU A 31 10.07 -7.94 -0.31
C LEU A 31 10.67 -8.05 -1.72
N ASP A 32 10.25 -9.02 -2.51
CA ASP A 32 10.65 -9.16 -3.91
C ASP A 32 9.87 -8.25 -4.87
N GLY A 33 8.91 -7.48 -4.34
CA GLY A 33 8.11 -6.52 -5.10
C GLY A 33 6.76 -7.05 -5.57
N HIS A 34 6.38 -8.26 -5.19
CA HIS A 34 5.09 -8.83 -5.56
C HIS A 34 4.01 -8.58 -4.50
N MET A 35 2.77 -8.57 -4.96
CA MET A 35 1.57 -8.64 -4.16
C MET A 35 0.82 -9.92 -4.51
N ARG A 36 0.63 -10.81 -3.54
CA ARG A 36 -0.23 -11.99 -3.67
C ARG A 36 -1.63 -11.69 -3.15
N VAL A 37 -2.62 -12.02 -3.93
CA VAL A 37 -4.03 -11.94 -3.56
C VAL A 37 -4.47 -13.31 -3.06
N LEU A 38 -5.11 -13.35 -1.89
CA LEU A 38 -5.52 -14.58 -1.25
C LEU A 38 -7.05 -14.74 -1.31
N ASN A 39 -7.51 -15.99 -1.33
CA ASN A 39 -8.90 -16.33 -1.08
C ASN A 39 -9.16 -16.52 0.42
N HIS A 40 -10.41 -16.84 0.77
CA HIS A 40 -10.80 -17.07 2.16
C HIS A 40 -10.07 -18.23 2.84
N ASP A 41 -9.57 -19.20 2.08
CA ASP A 41 -8.77 -20.32 2.60
C ASP A 41 -7.29 -19.98 2.76
N GLY A 42 -6.89 -18.72 2.47
CA GLY A 42 -5.51 -18.27 2.50
C GLY A 42 -4.67 -18.72 1.31
N CYS A 43 -5.28 -19.31 0.28
CA CYS A 43 -4.56 -19.74 -0.92
C CYS A 43 -4.36 -18.57 -1.88
N THR A 44 -3.17 -18.47 -2.48
CA THR A 44 -2.88 -17.47 -3.51
C THR A 44 -3.71 -17.74 -4.76
N VAL A 45 -4.52 -16.77 -5.16
CA VAL A 45 -5.33 -16.82 -6.39
C VAL A 45 -4.79 -15.95 -7.50
N SER A 46 -3.94 -14.98 -7.17
CA SER A 46 -3.31 -14.09 -8.14
C SER A 46 -2.01 -13.54 -7.56
N THR A 47 -1.05 -13.27 -8.43
CA THR A 47 0.21 -12.57 -8.08
C THR A 47 0.43 -11.45 -9.09
N VAL A 48 0.68 -10.24 -8.60
CA VAL A 48 0.95 -9.07 -9.43
C VAL A 48 2.16 -8.31 -8.89
N GLN A 49 2.84 -7.57 -9.74
CA GLN A 49 3.88 -6.65 -9.28
C GLN A 49 3.24 -5.42 -8.63
N ALA A 50 3.70 -5.06 -7.43
CA ALA A 50 3.15 -3.93 -6.67
C ALA A 50 3.47 -2.57 -7.32
N SER A 51 4.53 -2.48 -8.12
CA SER A 51 4.92 -1.29 -8.86
C SER A 51 5.08 -1.58 -10.35
N THR A 52 4.71 -0.63 -11.20
CA THR A 52 4.94 -0.66 -12.65
C THR A 52 6.29 -0.07 -13.03
N VAL A 53 6.99 0.57 -12.11
CA VAL A 53 8.31 1.15 -12.34
C VAL A 53 9.36 0.04 -12.41
N PRO A 54 10.05 -0.12 -13.54
CA PRO A 54 10.95 -1.27 -13.76
C PRO A 54 12.21 -1.26 -12.92
N LYS A 55 12.58 -0.12 -12.34
CA LYS A 55 13.81 0.06 -11.54
C LYS A 55 13.68 1.27 -10.60
N PRO A 56 14.41 1.27 -9.51
CA PRO A 56 15.12 0.17 -8.84
C PRO A 56 14.14 -0.87 -8.31
N ARG A 57 14.67 -2.00 -7.81
CA ARG A 57 13.84 -3.07 -7.21
C ARG A 57 12.84 -2.48 -6.21
N SER A 58 11.57 -2.83 -6.35
CA SER A 58 10.52 -2.40 -5.46
C SER A 58 10.50 -3.25 -4.19
N TRP A 59 10.38 -2.59 -3.04
CA TRP A 59 10.11 -3.23 -1.76
C TRP A 59 8.83 -2.61 -1.19
N PRO A 60 7.68 -3.26 -1.28
CA PRO A 60 6.45 -2.77 -0.68
C PRO A 60 6.67 -2.41 0.80
N GLY A 61 6.27 -1.22 1.20
CA GLY A 61 6.52 -0.68 2.54
C GLY A 61 5.31 -0.72 3.44
N GLY A 62 4.21 -0.20 2.97
CA GLY A 62 2.94 -0.17 3.68
C GLY A 62 1.77 -0.25 2.71
N ALA A 63 0.62 -0.61 3.23
CA ALA A 63 -0.61 -0.63 2.47
C ALA A 63 -1.80 -0.20 3.33
N CYS A 64 -2.76 0.44 2.69
CA CYS A 64 -4.04 0.75 3.30
C CYS A 64 -5.15 0.69 2.25
N ALA A 65 -6.39 0.63 2.69
CA ALA A 65 -7.54 0.64 1.80
C ALA A 65 -8.58 1.66 2.25
N THR A 66 -9.27 2.22 1.29
CA THR A 66 -10.46 3.04 1.49
C THR A 66 -11.72 2.18 1.60
N ALA A 67 -12.81 2.79 2.07
CA ALA A 67 -14.09 2.07 2.25
C ALA A 67 -14.68 1.54 0.93
N ASP A 68 -14.38 2.15 -0.20
CA ASP A 68 -14.79 1.70 -1.54
C ASP A 68 -13.96 0.53 -2.08
N GLY A 69 -13.00 0.02 -1.29
CA GLY A 69 -12.16 -1.10 -1.65
C GLY A 69 -10.93 -0.76 -2.49
N THR A 70 -10.63 0.52 -2.70
CA THR A 70 -9.36 0.94 -3.32
C THR A 70 -8.22 0.64 -2.37
N LEU A 71 -7.21 -0.08 -2.86
CA LEU A 71 -6.02 -0.47 -2.14
C LEU A 71 -4.85 0.39 -2.60
N PHE A 72 -4.13 0.98 -1.66
CA PHE A 72 -2.90 1.72 -1.90
C PHE A 72 -1.71 0.94 -1.36
N VAL A 73 -0.61 0.92 -2.13
CA VAL A 73 0.64 0.25 -1.77
C VAL A 73 1.80 1.22 -1.97
N SER A 74 2.60 1.42 -0.94
CA SER A 74 3.83 2.18 -1.06
C SER A 74 4.98 1.31 -1.54
N ASN A 75 5.77 1.80 -2.48
CA ASN A 75 6.86 1.09 -3.12
C ASN A 75 8.19 1.80 -2.80
N ARG A 76 8.93 1.26 -1.85
CA ARG A 76 10.28 1.72 -1.53
C ARG A 76 11.22 1.34 -2.66
N GLY A 77 12.20 2.17 -2.94
CA GLY A 77 13.08 2.00 -4.09
C GLY A 77 12.60 2.84 -5.27
N PRO A 78 11.48 2.53 -5.94
CA PRO A 78 10.88 3.44 -6.92
C PRO A 78 10.39 4.76 -6.32
N ASN A 79 10.10 4.80 -5.01
CA ASN A 79 9.51 5.92 -4.30
C ASN A 79 8.17 6.34 -4.91
N THR A 80 7.29 5.36 -5.04
CA THR A 80 5.96 5.55 -5.61
C THR A 80 4.88 5.01 -4.69
N ILE A 81 3.63 5.39 -5.00
CA ILE A 81 2.43 4.76 -4.46
C ILE A 81 1.62 4.24 -5.64
N SER A 82 1.24 2.96 -5.58
CA SER A 82 0.35 2.35 -6.56
C SER A 82 -1.05 2.15 -5.98
N ALA A 83 -2.07 2.33 -6.81
CA ALA A 83 -3.48 2.14 -6.47
C ALA A 83 -4.09 0.99 -7.26
N TRP A 84 -4.91 0.19 -6.58
CA TRP A 84 -5.51 -1.04 -7.09
C TRP A 84 -6.96 -1.13 -6.68
N GLN A 85 -7.83 -1.59 -7.59
CA GLN A 85 -9.23 -1.85 -7.33
C GLN A 85 -9.49 -3.35 -7.22
N ARG A 86 -10.30 -3.76 -6.25
CA ARG A 86 -10.78 -5.13 -6.17
C ARG A 86 -11.78 -5.43 -7.30
N SER A 87 -11.59 -6.55 -7.97
CA SER A 87 -12.54 -7.08 -8.96
C SER A 87 -12.63 -8.60 -8.79
N GLY A 88 -13.60 -9.03 -8.02
CA GLY A 88 -13.72 -10.44 -7.64
C GLY A 88 -12.45 -10.94 -6.94
N PRO A 89 -11.82 -12.03 -7.41
CA PRO A 89 -10.61 -12.61 -6.83
C PRO A 89 -9.31 -11.91 -7.27
N THR A 90 -9.40 -10.84 -8.07
CA THR A 90 -8.23 -10.18 -8.63
C THR A 90 -8.11 -8.73 -8.17
N ARG A 91 -6.94 -8.11 -8.45
CA ARG A 91 -6.68 -6.68 -8.28
C ARG A 91 -6.37 -6.08 -9.63
N HIS A 92 -7.09 -5.01 -9.99
CA HIS A 92 -6.85 -4.23 -11.19
C HIS A 92 -6.02 -3.01 -10.84
N PHE A 93 -4.94 -2.81 -11.55
CA PHE A 93 -4.12 -1.61 -11.46
C PHE A 93 -4.93 -0.39 -11.91
N LEU A 94 -4.88 0.68 -11.13
CA LEU A 94 -5.54 1.95 -11.44
C LEU A 94 -4.52 2.99 -11.91
N CYS A 95 -3.56 3.30 -11.06
CA CYS A 95 -2.50 4.26 -11.35
C CYS A 95 -1.33 4.08 -10.38
N GLU A 96 -0.21 4.71 -10.71
CA GLU A 96 0.96 4.84 -9.85
C GLU A 96 1.51 6.26 -9.98
N TRP A 97 1.96 6.85 -8.87
CA TRP A 97 2.52 8.21 -8.86
C TRP A 97 3.71 8.30 -7.90
N PRO A 98 4.62 9.26 -8.15
CA PRO A 98 5.78 9.47 -7.29
C PRO A 98 5.36 10.02 -5.93
N THR A 99 6.14 9.70 -4.90
CA THR A 99 6.05 10.24 -3.54
C THR A 99 7.45 10.53 -3.01
N GLY A 100 7.55 10.91 -1.74
CA GLY A 100 8.84 11.17 -1.10
C GLY A 100 9.72 9.93 -0.93
N ASP A 101 10.98 10.14 -0.51
CA ASP A 101 11.97 9.07 -0.43
C ASP A 101 11.66 8.06 0.69
N TRP A 102 11.63 6.79 0.31
CA TRP A 102 11.41 5.64 1.16
C TRP A 102 10.04 5.65 1.86
N PRO A 103 8.92 5.59 1.11
CA PRO A 103 7.57 5.57 1.65
C PRO A 103 7.34 4.28 2.44
N ARG A 104 7.35 4.38 3.76
CA ARG A 104 7.32 3.24 4.68
C ARG A 104 5.92 2.86 5.11
N ALA A 105 5.03 3.84 5.27
CA ALA A 105 3.67 3.61 5.71
C ALA A 105 2.68 4.48 4.95
N LEU A 106 1.47 3.98 4.81
CA LEU A 106 0.32 4.68 4.26
C LEU A 106 -0.83 4.64 5.26
N CYS A 107 -1.62 5.71 5.28
CA CYS A 107 -2.85 5.78 6.05
C CYS A 107 -3.93 6.49 5.23
N ALA A 108 -5.00 5.77 4.87
CA ALA A 108 -6.20 6.39 4.33
C ALA A 108 -6.96 7.06 5.48
N VAL A 109 -7.33 8.33 5.30
CA VAL A 109 -8.09 9.07 6.33
C VAL A 109 -9.56 8.67 6.25
N PRO A 110 -10.13 8.06 7.31
CA PRO A 110 -11.50 7.55 7.29
C PRO A 110 -12.54 8.60 6.88
N GLY A 111 -13.52 8.22 6.08
CA GLY A 111 -14.61 9.09 5.64
C GLY A 111 -14.18 10.21 4.69
N THR A 112 -12.96 10.20 4.19
CA THR A 112 -12.42 11.23 3.29
C THR A 112 -11.76 10.63 2.07
N LEU A 113 -11.28 11.49 1.15
CA LEU A 113 -10.47 11.10 -0.01
C LEU A 113 -8.98 11.41 0.20
N TYR A 114 -8.54 11.55 1.44
CA TYR A 114 -7.14 11.84 1.73
C TYR A 114 -6.34 10.58 2.08
N LEU A 115 -5.10 10.57 1.61
CA LEU A 115 -4.10 9.54 1.87
C LEU A 115 -2.85 10.20 2.46
N LEU A 116 -2.36 9.69 3.56
CA LEU A 116 -1.09 10.10 4.16
C LEU A 116 0.00 9.08 3.81
N ALA A 117 1.18 9.56 3.47
CA ALA A 117 2.37 8.76 3.19
C ALA A 117 3.54 9.22 4.07
N ALA A 118 4.02 8.34 4.94
CA ALA A 118 5.21 8.59 5.76
C ALA A 118 6.47 8.16 4.99
N CYS A 119 7.28 9.15 4.58
CA CYS A 119 8.49 8.99 3.79
C CYS A 119 9.72 9.09 4.69
N GLN A 120 10.22 7.94 5.13
CA GLN A 120 11.17 7.83 6.24
C GLN A 120 12.52 8.48 5.97
N ARG A 121 13.10 8.29 4.77
CA ARG A 121 14.43 8.83 4.43
C ARG A 121 14.37 10.31 4.12
N GLU A 122 13.28 10.76 3.51
CA GLU A 122 13.04 12.18 3.31
C GLU A 122 12.77 12.89 4.65
N GLY A 123 12.20 12.19 5.62
CA GLY A 123 11.79 12.78 6.90
C GLY A 123 10.57 13.68 6.74
N ALA A 124 9.56 13.21 5.98
CA ALA A 124 8.33 13.95 5.74
C ALA A 124 7.11 13.04 5.72
N VAL A 125 5.95 13.64 5.98
CA VAL A 125 4.64 13.03 5.73
C VAL A 125 3.94 13.86 4.66
N HIS A 126 3.58 13.20 3.54
CA HIS A 126 2.85 13.80 2.43
C HIS A 126 1.37 13.49 2.54
N CYS A 127 0.53 14.45 2.17
CA CYS A 127 -0.92 14.31 2.10
C CYS A 127 -1.38 14.42 0.65
N TYR A 128 -2.07 13.40 0.17
CA TYR A 128 -2.61 13.34 -1.19
C TYR A 128 -4.13 13.39 -1.17
N TYR A 129 -4.70 14.18 -2.06
CA TYR A 129 -6.13 14.10 -2.38
C TYR A 129 -6.33 13.08 -3.51
N CYS A 130 -7.00 11.99 -3.19
CA CYS A 130 -7.30 10.89 -4.10
C CYS A 130 -8.71 11.09 -4.67
N SER A 131 -8.87 11.94 -5.69
CA SER A 131 -10.16 12.07 -6.36
C SER A 131 -10.56 10.72 -7.00
N PRO A 132 -11.84 10.52 -7.42
CA PRO A 132 -12.27 9.20 -7.92
C PRO A 132 -11.34 8.66 -8.99
N LEU A 133 -10.62 7.59 -8.64
CA LEU A 133 -9.72 6.85 -9.52
C LEU A 133 -10.53 5.99 -10.53
N PRO A 134 -10.03 5.74 -11.75
CA PRO A 134 -8.68 5.98 -12.26
C PRO A 134 -8.49 7.27 -13.07
N ARG A 135 -9.44 8.17 -13.07
CA ARG A 135 -9.47 9.31 -14.03
C ARG A 135 -8.34 10.31 -13.88
N ARG A 136 -7.73 10.41 -12.69
CA ARG A 136 -6.63 11.34 -12.42
C ARG A 136 -5.71 10.79 -11.32
N ALA A 137 -4.40 10.94 -11.51
CA ALA A 137 -3.43 10.68 -10.44
C ALA A 137 -3.73 11.57 -9.22
N PRO A 138 -3.57 11.06 -7.99
CA PRO A 138 -3.71 11.85 -6.78
C PRO A 138 -2.85 13.11 -6.80
N THR A 139 -3.35 14.16 -6.17
CA THR A 139 -2.66 15.44 -6.07
C THR A 139 -2.14 15.63 -4.67
N GLU A 140 -0.85 15.92 -4.52
CA GLU A 140 -0.29 16.35 -3.24
C GLU A 140 -0.90 17.68 -2.82
N THR A 141 -1.46 17.74 -1.61
CA THR A 141 -2.13 18.93 -1.07
C THR A 141 -1.36 19.57 0.08
N ALA A 142 -0.53 18.80 0.77
CA ALA A 142 0.29 19.27 1.87
C ALA A 142 1.44 18.31 2.14
N SER A 143 2.48 18.82 2.77
CA SER A 143 3.54 18.01 3.37
C SER A 143 3.95 18.59 4.72
N LEU A 144 4.40 17.73 5.63
CA LEU A 144 4.91 18.08 6.94
C LEU A 144 6.29 17.47 7.14
N ALA A 145 7.30 18.32 7.39
CA ALA A 145 8.62 17.84 7.76
C ALA A 145 8.55 17.14 9.14
N LEU A 146 8.92 15.87 9.17
CA LEU A 146 8.94 15.03 10.36
C LEU A 146 10.07 14.01 10.25
N PRO A 147 11.28 14.34 10.72
CA PRO A 147 12.44 13.47 10.61
C PRO A 147 12.16 12.07 11.17
N GLY A 148 12.47 11.04 10.37
CA GLY A 148 12.29 9.64 10.74
C GLY A 148 10.83 9.16 10.71
N ALA A 149 9.92 9.90 10.08
CA ALA A 149 8.52 9.48 9.90
C ALA A 149 8.43 8.06 9.30
N SER A 150 7.92 7.11 10.07
CA SER A 150 7.85 5.70 9.68
C SER A 150 6.45 5.10 9.78
N CYS A 151 5.52 5.83 10.38
CA CYS A 151 4.12 5.44 10.52
C CYS A 151 3.23 6.68 10.52
N ALA A 152 2.01 6.54 10.02
CA ALA A 152 0.94 7.51 10.16
C ALA A 152 -0.33 6.76 10.62
N LEU A 153 -1.03 7.33 11.60
CA LEU A 153 -2.28 6.79 12.12
C LEU A 153 -3.23 7.94 12.36
N VAL A 154 -4.47 7.76 11.92
CA VAL A 154 -5.58 8.67 12.27
C VAL A 154 -6.27 8.10 13.49
N LEU A 155 -6.44 8.92 14.52
CA LEU A 155 -7.20 8.59 15.73
C LEU A 155 -8.62 9.15 15.58
N ASP A 156 -9.60 8.33 15.92
CA ASP A 156 -11.02 8.72 15.97
C ASP A 156 -11.31 9.62 17.17
#